data_721f60d7237e2bf4174ef0044204de0b
#
_entry.id   721f60d7237e2bf4174ef0044204de0b
#
_cell.length_a   1.000
_cell.length_b   1.000
_cell.length_c   1.000
_cell.angle_alpha   90.00
_cell.angle_beta   90.00
_cell.angle_gamma   90.00
#
_symmetry.space_group_name_H-M   'P 1'
#
loop_
_entity.id
_entity.type
_entity.pdbx_description
1 polymer ?
#
loop_
_entity_poly.entity_id
_entity_poly.type
_entity_poly.pdbx_seq_one_letter_code
_entity_poly.pdbx_strand_id
1 'polypeptide(L)'
;MKVPAVAPRLGTRGRPEASRAAILKAAVAEFSELGVAGARTDAIARAAHVNKALLYYYFKDKDTLYEAVLDHVFSGLRARVMPVLESNLPPRQKMLDYLGTYFDYIAANPRFPRVVQSEWMRTGAKGGAPMKRVAREYFRPIFGKLVEVLREGTEAGEFRAVNPMDFLPSVAAVIVFYFSAAPLMKTLMKVDPLSVQRIRERRAFVLDFVSAALFR
;
A
#
# COMPACT_ATOMS: atom_id res chain seq x y z
N MET A 1 -29.66 36.80 -25.26
CA MET A 1 -28.78 35.83 -25.92
C MET A 1 -28.19 34.93 -24.85
N LYS A 2 -28.68 33.67 -24.71
CA LYS A 2 -28.14 32.70 -23.77
C LYS A 2 -26.92 32.04 -24.43
N VAL A 3 -25.74 32.17 -23.80
CA VAL A 3 -24.54 31.47 -24.20
C VAL A 3 -24.76 29.97 -23.94
N PRO A 4 -24.57 29.06 -24.90
CA PRO A 4 -24.73 27.64 -24.68
C PRO A 4 -23.62 27.16 -23.74
N ALA A 5 -23.98 26.43 -22.69
CA ALA A 5 -23.06 25.76 -21.80
C ALA A 5 -22.22 24.77 -22.61
N VAL A 6 -20.92 25.00 -22.70
CA VAL A 6 -19.97 24.08 -23.31
C VAL A 6 -19.97 22.80 -22.47
N ALA A 7 -20.44 21.72 -23.06
CA ALA A 7 -20.37 20.40 -22.45
C ALA A 7 -18.91 20.06 -22.08
N PRO A 8 -18.65 19.51 -20.89
CA PRO A 8 -17.28 19.20 -20.47
C PRO A 8 -16.67 18.19 -21.45
N ARG A 9 -15.50 18.52 -22.01
CA ARG A 9 -14.73 17.57 -22.82
C ARG A 9 -14.40 16.36 -21.95
N LEU A 10 -15.07 15.23 -22.24
CA LEU A 10 -14.82 13.95 -21.61
C LEU A 10 -13.37 13.53 -21.86
N GLY A 11 -12.54 13.56 -20.80
CA GLY A 11 -11.19 13.02 -20.84
C GLY A 11 -11.25 11.53 -21.19
N THR A 12 -10.33 11.07 -22.08
CA THR A 12 -10.22 9.69 -22.58
C THR A 12 -11.51 9.08 -23.14
N ARG A 13 -11.99 9.62 -24.28
CA ARG A 13 -12.94 8.98 -25.23
C ARG A 13 -13.97 8.03 -24.60
N GLY A 14 -14.81 8.50 -23.70
CA GLY A 14 -16.00 7.75 -23.26
C GLY A 14 -15.77 6.50 -22.40
N ARG A 15 -14.62 6.37 -21.72
CA ARG A 15 -14.34 5.28 -20.78
C ARG A 15 -14.32 5.79 -19.35
N PRO A 16 -15.45 5.76 -18.61
CA PRO A 16 -15.57 6.27 -17.25
C PRO A 16 -14.57 5.63 -16.29
N GLU A 17 -14.38 4.32 -16.38
CA GLU A 17 -13.46 3.57 -15.52
C GLU A 17 -12.00 3.96 -15.74
N ALA A 18 -11.58 4.18 -16.99
CA ALA A 18 -10.23 4.62 -17.31
C ALA A 18 -9.93 6.01 -16.75
N SER A 19 -10.89 6.93 -16.81
CA SER A 19 -10.77 8.27 -16.24
C SER A 19 -10.66 8.21 -14.72
N ARG A 20 -11.50 7.41 -14.05
CA ARG A 20 -11.45 7.22 -12.61
C ARG A 20 -10.12 6.61 -12.16
N ALA A 21 -9.61 5.60 -12.87
CA ALA A 21 -8.31 4.97 -12.60
C ALA A 21 -7.15 5.96 -12.81
N ALA A 22 -7.18 6.79 -13.85
CA ALA A 22 -6.18 7.81 -14.10
C ALA A 22 -6.15 8.87 -12.98
N ILE A 23 -7.32 9.31 -12.50
CA ILE A 23 -7.42 10.23 -11.36
C ILE A 23 -6.83 9.60 -10.11
N LEU A 24 -7.19 8.35 -9.78
CA LEU A 24 -6.64 7.64 -8.61
C LEU A 24 -5.12 7.50 -8.69
N LYS A 25 -4.58 7.12 -9.83
CA LYS A 25 -3.13 7.01 -10.05
C LYS A 25 -2.41 8.36 -9.83
N ALA A 26 -2.96 9.45 -10.37
CA ALA A 26 -2.43 10.80 -10.17
C ALA A 26 -2.55 11.24 -8.71
N ALA A 27 -3.68 10.92 -8.06
CA ALA A 27 -3.91 11.25 -6.66
C ALA A 27 -2.96 10.50 -5.71
N VAL A 28 -2.66 9.21 -5.97
CA VAL A 28 -1.63 8.46 -5.22
C VAL A 28 -0.29 9.18 -5.29
N ALA A 29 0.11 9.68 -6.45
CA ALA A 29 1.37 10.41 -6.61
C ALA A 29 1.36 11.71 -5.78
N GLU A 30 0.34 12.54 -5.97
CA GLU A 30 0.22 13.85 -5.33
C GLU A 30 0.14 13.73 -3.79
N PHE A 31 -0.73 12.83 -3.29
CA PHE A 31 -0.87 12.63 -1.84
C PHE A 31 0.36 12.00 -1.19
N SER A 32 1.09 11.12 -1.91
CA SER A 32 2.32 10.53 -1.38
C SER A 32 3.46 11.54 -1.23
N GLU A 33 3.46 12.62 -2.01
CA GLU A 33 4.52 13.63 -2.00
C GLU A 33 4.19 14.80 -1.08
N LEU A 34 2.95 15.27 -1.11
CA LEU A 34 2.53 16.51 -0.45
C LEU A 34 1.60 16.29 0.75
N GLY A 35 1.21 15.05 1.02
CA GLY A 35 0.17 14.73 2.00
C GLY A 35 -1.20 15.30 1.61
N VAL A 36 -2.21 15.06 2.43
CA VAL A 36 -3.58 15.55 2.16
C VAL A 36 -3.66 17.07 2.17
N ALA A 37 -2.99 17.73 3.12
CA ALA A 37 -3.05 19.17 3.27
C ALA A 37 -2.42 19.91 2.07
N GLY A 38 -1.24 19.46 1.63
CA GLY A 38 -0.48 20.10 0.55
C GLY A 38 -0.95 19.75 -0.86
N ALA A 39 -1.62 18.61 -1.05
CA ALA A 39 -2.07 18.14 -2.36
C ALA A 39 -3.14 19.07 -2.98
N ARG A 40 -3.05 19.25 -4.30
CA ARG A 40 -3.95 20.13 -5.07
C ARG A 40 -4.74 19.34 -6.10
N THR A 41 -6.07 19.42 -6.03
CA THR A 41 -6.95 18.75 -6.99
C THR A 41 -6.74 19.22 -8.43
N ASP A 42 -6.29 20.47 -8.64
CA ASP A 42 -5.93 20.96 -9.96
C ASP A 42 -4.69 20.25 -10.53
N ALA A 43 -3.68 19.96 -9.71
CA ALA A 43 -2.50 19.20 -10.10
C ALA A 43 -2.88 17.76 -10.45
N ILE A 44 -3.72 17.14 -9.62
CA ILE A 44 -4.24 15.78 -9.86
C ILE A 44 -5.01 15.71 -11.18
N ALA A 45 -5.92 16.65 -11.44
CA ALA A 45 -6.71 16.67 -12.67
C ALA A 45 -5.82 16.82 -13.92
N ARG A 46 -4.83 17.72 -13.87
CA ARG A 46 -3.83 17.88 -14.95
C ARG A 46 -3.02 16.61 -15.19
N ALA A 47 -2.50 15.99 -14.13
CA ALA A 47 -1.70 14.77 -14.24
C ALA A 47 -2.52 13.56 -14.73
N ALA A 48 -3.82 13.54 -14.44
CA ALA A 48 -4.77 12.54 -14.95
C ALA A 48 -5.30 12.84 -16.37
N HIS A 49 -4.90 13.96 -16.97
CA HIS A 49 -5.42 14.43 -18.26
C HIS A 49 -6.95 14.59 -18.31
N VAL A 50 -7.54 15.03 -17.19
CA VAL A 50 -8.98 15.31 -17.07
C VAL A 50 -9.20 16.77 -16.66
N ASN A 51 -10.41 17.27 -16.88
CA ASN A 51 -10.79 18.56 -16.30
C ASN A 51 -11.21 18.42 -14.83
N LYS A 52 -11.17 19.51 -14.10
CA LYS A 52 -11.52 19.54 -12.66
C LYS A 52 -12.98 19.14 -12.40
N ALA A 53 -13.90 19.46 -13.32
CA ALA A 53 -15.31 19.09 -13.20
C ALA A 53 -15.48 17.56 -13.22
N LEU A 54 -14.73 16.85 -14.09
CA LEU A 54 -14.74 15.40 -14.15
C LEU A 54 -14.14 14.76 -12.89
N LEU A 55 -13.10 15.35 -12.31
CA LEU A 55 -12.56 14.89 -11.02
C LEU A 55 -13.63 14.96 -9.93
N TYR A 56 -14.34 16.10 -9.81
CA TYR A 56 -15.41 16.26 -8.82
C TYR A 56 -16.68 15.47 -9.12
N TYR A 57 -16.89 15.10 -10.37
CA TYR A 57 -17.95 14.15 -10.72
C TYR A 57 -17.72 12.76 -10.13
N TYR A 58 -16.45 12.26 -10.16
CA TYR A 58 -16.11 10.97 -9.56
C TYR A 58 -15.88 11.02 -8.05
N PHE A 59 -15.34 12.13 -7.56
CA PHE A 59 -14.95 12.29 -6.17
C PHE A 59 -15.44 13.65 -5.67
N LYS A 60 -16.47 13.61 -4.85
CA LYS A 60 -17.19 14.80 -4.36
C LYS A 60 -16.27 15.92 -3.87
N ASP A 61 -15.21 15.55 -3.16
CA ASP A 61 -14.24 16.45 -2.56
C ASP A 61 -12.86 15.78 -2.44
N LYS A 62 -11.89 16.52 -1.92
CA LYS A 62 -10.51 16.04 -1.73
C LYS A 62 -10.43 14.91 -0.69
N ASP A 63 -11.26 14.94 0.34
CA ASP A 63 -11.26 13.92 1.39
C ASP A 63 -11.81 12.60 0.87
N THR A 64 -12.92 12.62 0.13
CA THR A 64 -13.46 11.46 -0.57
C THR A 64 -12.47 10.86 -1.57
N LEU A 65 -11.74 11.71 -2.31
CA LEU A 65 -10.67 11.26 -3.20
C LEU A 65 -9.53 10.58 -2.41
N TYR A 66 -9.15 11.16 -1.27
CA TYR A 66 -8.11 10.58 -0.43
C TYR A 66 -8.52 9.23 0.17
N GLU A 67 -9.76 9.11 0.65
CA GLU A 67 -10.31 7.84 1.11
C GLU A 67 -10.29 6.78 0.00
N ALA A 68 -10.67 7.16 -1.23
CA ALA A 68 -10.59 6.25 -2.37
C ALA A 68 -9.15 5.86 -2.73
N VAL A 69 -8.16 6.73 -2.50
CA VAL A 69 -6.73 6.41 -2.63
C VAL A 69 -6.30 5.39 -1.57
N LEU A 70 -6.71 5.57 -0.31
CA LEU A 70 -6.43 4.57 0.73
C LEU A 70 -7.03 3.21 0.37
N ASP A 71 -8.30 3.19 -0.06
CA ASP A 71 -8.95 1.96 -0.49
C ASP A 71 -8.23 1.29 -1.67
N HIS A 72 -7.86 2.06 -2.67
CA HIS A 72 -7.12 1.53 -3.83
C HIS A 72 -5.80 0.88 -3.43
N VAL A 73 -5.05 1.54 -2.55
CA VAL A 73 -3.74 1.10 -2.09
C VAL A 73 -3.87 -0.17 -1.23
N PHE A 74 -4.77 -0.18 -0.26
CA PHE A 74 -4.89 -1.31 0.69
C PHE A 74 -5.69 -2.49 0.14
N SER A 75 -6.71 -2.25 -0.69
CA SER A 75 -7.42 -3.34 -1.38
C SER A 75 -6.49 -4.08 -2.34
N GLY A 76 -5.59 -3.36 -3.03
CA GLY A 76 -4.58 -3.95 -3.90
C GLY A 76 -3.62 -4.88 -3.15
N LEU A 77 -3.16 -4.47 -1.96
CA LEU A 77 -2.35 -5.34 -1.10
C LEU A 77 -3.15 -6.58 -0.67
N ARG A 78 -4.35 -6.37 -0.10
CA ARG A 78 -5.20 -7.46 0.37
C ARG A 78 -5.49 -8.48 -0.73
N ALA A 79 -5.83 -8.02 -1.94
CA ALA A 79 -6.11 -8.87 -3.09
C ALA A 79 -4.92 -9.76 -3.49
N ARG A 80 -3.69 -9.37 -3.17
CA ARG A 80 -2.50 -10.16 -3.47
C ARG A 80 -2.16 -11.15 -2.35
N VAL A 81 -2.26 -10.74 -1.09
CA VAL A 81 -1.81 -11.57 0.03
C VAL A 81 -2.86 -12.55 0.55
N MET A 82 -4.16 -12.20 0.48
CA MET A 82 -5.22 -13.08 1.01
C MET A 82 -5.29 -14.44 0.33
N PRO A 83 -5.20 -14.56 -1.02
CA PRO A 83 -5.21 -15.87 -1.67
C PRO A 83 -4.08 -16.80 -1.20
N VAL A 84 -2.91 -16.23 -0.87
CA VAL A 84 -1.77 -16.99 -0.32
C VAL A 84 -2.10 -17.48 1.09
N LEU A 85 -2.62 -16.58 1.94
CA LEU A 85 -2.96 -16.92 3.33
C LEU A 85 -4.13 -17.91 3.46
N GLU A 86 -5.04 -17.90 2.50
CA GLU A 86 -6.21 -18.79 2.41
C GLU A 86 -5.92 -20.10 1.66
N SER A 87 -4.73 -20.26 1.10
CA SER A 87 -4.33 -21.48 0.38
C SER A 87 -4.20 -22.68 1.32
N ASN A 88 -4.17 -23.88 0.74
CA ASN A 88 -3.92 -25.13 1.46
C ASN A 88 -2.43 -25.49 1.56
N LEU A 89 -1.53 -24.52 1.38
CA LEU A 89 -0.09 -24.74 1.50
C LEU A 89 0.31 -25.02 2.96
N PRO A 90 1.40 -25.78 3.20
CA PRO A 90 1.98 -25.92 4.53
C PRO A 90 2.33 -24.56 5.15
N PRO A 91 2.28 -24.41 6.50
CA PRO A 91 2.49 -23.12 7.17
C PRO A 91 3.79 -22.42 6.77
N ARG A 92 4.89 -23.19 6.65
CA ARG A 92 6.20 -22.66 6.23
C ARG A 92 6.15 -22.04 4.83
N GLN A 93 5.58 -22.77 3.86
CA GLN A 93 5.48 -22.29 2.48
C GLN A 93 4.53 -21.08 2.40
N LYS A 94 3.40 -21.16 3.11
CA LYS A 94 2.42 -20.05 3.19
C LYS A 94 3.05 -18.77 3.73
N MET A 95 3.89 -18.86 4.77
CA MET A 95 4.61 -17.71 5.32
C MET A 95 5.62 -17.14 4.32
N LEU A 96 6.42 -17.98 3.66
CA LEU A 96 7.41 -17.55 2.66
C LEU A 96 6.72 -16.86 1.47
N ASP A 97 5.64 -17.44 0.96
CA ASP A 97 4.90 -16.89 -0.17
C ASP A 97 4.19 -15.57 0.20
N TYR A 98 3.67 -15.47 1.44
CA TYR A 98 3.14 -14.22 1.96
C TYR A 98 4.22 -13.12 2.00
N LEU A 99 5.38 -13.42 2.58
CA LEU A 99 6.50 -12.47 2.67
C LEU A 99 6.95 -11.99 1.30
N GLY A 100 7.12 -12.94 0.37
CA GLY A 100 7.49 -12.64 -1.01
C GLY A 100 6.44 -11.77 -1.70
N THR A 101 5.17 -12.16 -1.62
CA THR A 101 4.04 -11.41 -2.23
C THR A 101 3.90 -10.01 -1.63
N TYR A 102 4.04 -9.87 -0.31
CA TYR A 102 3.99 -8.58 0.36
C TYR A 102 5.14 -7.68 -0.09
N PHE A 103 6.37 -8.21 -0.07
CA PHE A 103 7.56 -7.48 -0.55
C PHE A 103 7.40 -7.03 -2.01
N ASP A 104 7.00 -7.95 -2.89
CA ASP A 104 6.84 -7.68 -4.32
C ASP A 104 5.75 -6.63 -4.59
N TYR A 105 4.67 -6.65 -3.78
CA TYR A 105 3.64 -5.61 -3.86
C TYR A 105 4.19 -4.24 -3.49
N ILE A 106 4.95 -4.11 -2.40
CA ILE A 106 5.55 -2.84 -1.99
C ILE A 106 6.58 -2.37 -3.02
N ALA A 107 7.41 -3.28 -3.56
CA ALA A 107 8.39 -2.96 -4.58
C ALA A 107 7.75 -2.43 -5.87
N ALA A 108 6.62 -3.00 -6.27
CA ALA A 108 5.83 -2.53 -7.42
C ALA A 108 5.06 -1.22 -7.14
N ASN A 109 4.87 -0.87 -5.87
CA ASN A 109 4.12 0.30 -5.41
C ASN A 109 4.94 1.17 -4.45
N PRO A 110 6.06 1.77 -4.86
CA PRO A 110 7.01 2.45 -3.96
C PRO A 110 6.44 3.70 -3.27
N ARG A 111 5.27 4.17 -3.71
CA ARG A 111 4.53 5.25 -3.04
C ARG A 111 3.65 4.78 -1.87
N PHE A 112 3.37 3.48 -1.78
CA PHE A 112 2.57 2.89 -0.70
C PHE A 112 3.07 3.28 0.70
N PRO A 113 4.37 3.11 1.05
CA PRO A 113 4.88 3.46 2.37
C PRO A 113 4.65 4.93 2.73
N ARG A 114 4.78 5.84 1.77
CA ARG A 114 4.58 7.29 2.00
C ARG A 114 3.12 7.63 2.27
N VAL A 115 2.18 7.00 1.55
CA VAL A 115 0.74 7.18 1.80
C VAL A 115 0.38 6.70 3.21
N VAL A 116 0.90 5.54 3.63
CA VAL A 116 0.69 5.00 4.97
C VAL A 116 1.25 5.91 6.05
N GLN A 117 2.50 6.37 5.89
CA GLN A 117 3.14 7.27 6.85
C GLN A 117 2.43 8.62 6.95
N SER A 118 2.02 9.19 5.81
CA SER A 118 1.27 10.44 5.77
C SER A 118 -0.04 10.33 6.58
N GLU A 119 -0.74 9.21 6.48
CA GLU A 119 -1.96 8.99 7.25
C GLU A 119 -1.69 8.83 8.75
N TRP A 120 -0.65 8.11 9.14
CA TRP A 120 -0.27 7.97 10.55
C TRP A 120 0.10 9.31 11.17
N MET A 121 0.87 10.14 10.47
CA MET A 121 1.25 11.46 10.95
C MET A 121 0.06 12.43 11.03
N ARG A 122 -0.87 12.33 10.07
CA ARG A 122 -2.06 13.19 10.02
C ARG A 122 -3.02 12.95 11.18
N THR A 123 -3.18 11.70 11.58
CA THR A 123 -4.19 11.30 12.57
C THR A 123 -3.68 11.23 13.99
N GLY A 124 -2.35 11.25 14.18
CA GLY A 124 -1.71 11.18 15.51
C GLY A 124 -2.12 9.92 16.29
N ALA A 125 -1.90 9.96 17.60
CA ALA A 125 -2.14 8.82 18.51
C ALA A 125 -3.61 8.36 18.58
N LYS A 126 -4.59 9.23 18.27
CA LYS A 126 -6.03 8.89 18.35
C LYS A 126 -6.55 8.15 17.12
N GLY A 127 -5.78 8.13 16.01
CA GLY A 127 -6.21 7.56 14.74
C GLY A 127 -7.48 8.23 14.18
N GLY A 128 -7.45 8.71 12.93
CA GLY A 128 -8.63 9.26 12.26
C GLY A 128 -9.60 8.18 11.79
N ALA A 129 -10.80 8.58 11.40
CA ALA A 129 -11.83 7.69 10.85
C ALA A 129 -11.33 6.88 9.63
N PRO A 130 -10.57 7.46 8.66
CA PRO A 130 -10.02 6.70 7.54
C PRO A 130 -9.07 5.60 7.99
N MET A 131 -8.17 5.86 8.95
CA MET A 131 -7.23 4.83 9.44
C MET A 131 -7.95 3.71 10.21
N LYS A 132 -8.96 4.04 11.02
CA LYS A 132 -9.78 3.04 11.72
C LYS A 132 -10.50 2.13 10.72
N ARG A 133 -11.00 2.69 9.62
CA ARG A 133 -11.62 1.93 8.54
C ARG A 133 -10.61 1.02 7.85
N VAL A 134 -9.46 1.54 7.46
CA VAL A 134 -8.35 0.78 6.85
C VAL A 134 -7.91 -0.36 7.76
N ALA A 135 -7.74 -0.11 9.06
CA ALA A 135 -7.35 -1.14 10.03
C ALA A 135 -8.41 -2.26 10.10
N ARG A 136 -9.70 -1.92 10.15
CA ARG A 136 -10.79 -2.89 10.23
C ARG A 136 -10.97 -3.70 8.95
N GLU A 137 -10.91 -3.05 7.79
CA GLU A 137 -11.30 -3.66 6.51
C GLU A 137 -10.13 -4.39 5.82
N TYR A 138 -8.91 -3.93 6.03
CA TYR A 138 -7.74 -4.48 5.35
C TYR A 138 -6.76 -5.17 6.28
N PHE A 139 -6.33 -4.51 7.36
CA PHE A 139 -5.29 -5.09 8.23
C PHE A 139 -5.81 -6.20 9.13
N ARG A 140 -6.98 -6.04 9.75
CA ARG A 140 -7.52 -7.04 10.68
C ARG A 140 -7.73 -8.42 10.05
N PRO A 141 -8.29 -8.55 8.82
CA PRO A 141 -8.38 -9.85 8.16
C PRO A 141 -7.02 -10.49 7.87
N ILE A 142 -6.06 -9.70 7.36
CA ILE A 142 -4.70 -10.20 7.07
C ILE A 142 -4.02 -10.64 8.36
N PHE A 143 -4.08 -9.82 9.42
CA PHE A 143 -3.51 -10.13 10.72
C PHE A 143 -4.10 -11.41 11.31
N GLY A 144 -5.43 -11.57 11.25
CA GLY A 144 -6.10 -12.78 11.73
C GLY A 144 -5.59 -14.04 11.03
N LYS A 145 -5.47 -14.01 9.71
CA LYS A 145 -4.92 -15.13 8.94
C LYS A 145 -3.46 -15.43 9.25
N LEU A 146 -2.65 -14.39 9.45
CA LEU A 146 -1.25 -14.58 9.86
C LEU A 146 -1.11 -15.20 11.25
N VAL A 147 -1.99 -14.83 12.19
CA VAL A 147 -2.04 -15.47 13.52
C VAL A 147 -2.38 -16.95 13.39
N GLU A 148 -3.34 -17.33 12.52
CA GLU A 148 -3.66 -18.72 12.22
C GLU A 148 -2.44 -19.47 11.67
N VAL A 149 -1.73 -18.91 10.70
CA VAL A 149 -0.51 -19.51 10.11
C VAL A 149 0.60 -19.69 11.16
N LEU A 150 0.80 -18.69 12.04
CA LEU A 150 1.79 -18.81 13.12
C LEU A 150 1.43 -19.92 14.11
N ARG A 151 0.15 -20.05 14.47
CA ARG A 151 -0.34 -21.12 15.34
C ARG A 151 -0.13 -22.48 14.69
N GLU A 152 -0.61 -22.67 13.45
CA GLU A 152 -0.47 -23.93 12.70
C GLU A 152 0.99 -24.36 12.57
N GLY A 153 1.90 -23.44 12.21
CA GLY A 153 3.32 -23.74 12.09
C GLY A 153 4.01 -24.06 13.43
N THR A 154 3.54 -23.45 14.53
CA THR A 154 4.04 -23.76 15.87
C THR A 154 3.56 -25.15 16.33
N GLU A 155 2.29 -25.49 16.10
CA GLU A 155 1.71 -26.81 16.41
C GLU A 155 2.36 -27.90 15.57
N ALA A 156 2.71 -27.64 14.30
CA ALA A 156 3.45 -28.57 13.45
C ALA A 156 4.95 -28.69 13.81
N GLY A 157 5.45 -27.91 14.78
CA GLY A 157 6.87 -27.91 15.16
C GLY A 157 7.80 -27.21 14.17
N GLU A 158 7.28 -26.61 13.11
CA GLU A 158 8.05 -25.91 12.08
C GLU A 158 8.48 -24.49 12.53
N PHE A 159 7.70 -23.85 13.41
CA PHE A 159 7.94 -22.49 13.87
C PHE A 159 8.32 -22.46 15.35
N ARG A 160 9.13 -21.46 15.70
CA ARG A 160 9.30 -21.05 17.09
C ARG A 160 8.01 -20.39 17.57
N ALA A 161 7.66 -20.56 18.84
CA ALA A 161 6.58 -19.77 19.43
C ALA A 161 7.00 -18.29 19.49
N VAL A 162 6.25 -17.46 18.83
CA VAL A 162 6.43 -16.01 18.80
C VAL A 162 5.12 -15.31 19.19
N ASN A 163 5.25 -14.13 19.83
CA ASN A 163 4.09 -13.30 20.07
C ASN A 163 3.68 -12.61 18.75
N PRO A 164 2.48 -12.87 18.18
CA PRO A 164 2.05 -12.24 16.93
C PRO A 164 2.02 -10.73 16.98
N MET A 165 1.72 -10.12 18.15
CA MET A 165 1.65 -8.66 18.33
C MET A 165 3.01 -7.98 18.22
N ASP A 166 4.10 -8.71 18.48
CA ASP A 166 5.46 -8.19 18.35
C ASP A 166 6.07 -8.61 17.01
N PHE A 167 5.86 -9.86 16.60
CA PHE A 167 6.48 -10.42 15.40
C PHE A 167 5.95 -9.80 14.10
N LEU A 168 4.63 -9.76 13.92
CA LEU A 168 4.04 -9.32 12.65
C LEU A 168 4.31 -7.83 12.34
N PRO A 169 4.22 -6.89 13.31
CA PRO A 169 4.65 -5.51 13.09
C PRO A 169 6.15 -5.39 12.77
N SER A 170 7.00 -6.21 13.40
CA SER A 170 8.44 -6.22 13.12
C SER A 170 8.74 -6.66 11.69
N VAL A 171 8.06 -7.70 11.21
CA VAL A 171 8.14 -8.15 9.81
C VAL A 171 7.70 -7.05 8.85
N ALA A 172 6.57 -6.40 9.12
CA ALA A 172 6.10 -5.28 8.31
C ALA A 172 7.12 -4.13 8.28
N ALA A 173 7.72 -3.80 9.43
CA ALA A 173 8.74 -2.76 9.54
C ALA A 173 9.98 -3.09 8.71
N VAL A 174 10.50 -4.31 8.76
CA VAL A 174 11.68 -4.74 7.97
C VAL A 174 11.45 -4.56 6.47
N ILE A 175 10.23 -4.78 5.98
CA ILE A 175 9.88 -4.57 4.58
C ILE A 175 9.65 -3.09 4.27
N VAL A 176 8.69 -2.46 4.95
CA VAL A 176 8.20 -1.12 4.62
C VAL A 176 9.25 -0.04 4.86
N PHE A 177 10.02 -0.15 5.95
CA PHE A 177 11.05 0.84 6.30
C PHE A 177 12.12 0.97 5.20
N TYR A 178 12.52 -0.12 4.55
CA TYR A 178 13.49 -0.08 3.46
C TYR A 178 13.07 0.87 2.33
N PHE A 179 11.82 0.78 1.91
CA PHE A 179 11.28 1.65 0.85
C PHE A 179 11.04 3.09 1.32
N SER A 180 10.67 3.26 2.59
CA SER A 180 10.51 4.59 3.19
C SER A 180 11.83 5.31 3.34
N ALA A 181 12.88 4.60 3.74
CA ALA A 181 14.22 5.14 3.97
C ALA A 181 15.06 5.23 2.68
N ALA A 182 14.56 4.79 1.54
CA ALA A 182 15.30 4.75 0.29
C ALA A 182 15.99 6.08 -0.10
N PRO A 183 15.37 7.28 0.06
CA PRO A 183 16.04 8.55 -0.23
C PRO A 183 17.26 8.80 0.68
N LEU A 184 17.13 8.49 1.98
CA LEU A 184 18.23 8.60 2.93
C LEU A 184 19.34 7.61 2.61
N MET A 185 19.00 6.36 2.33
CA MET A 185 19.96 5.31 1.98
C MET A 185 20.72 5.67 0.69
N LYS A 186 20.04 6.22 -0.32
CA LYS A 186 20.66 6.68 -1.56
C LYS A 186 21.72 7.75 -1.30
N THR A 187 21.45 8.68 -0.39
CA THR A 187 22.39 9.73 0.02
C THR A 187 23.61 9.17 0.75
N LEU A 188 23.37 8.27 1.73
CA LEU A 188 24.41 7.70 2.57
C LEU A 188 25.33 6.72 1.82
N MET A 189 24.74 5.84 1.02
CA MET A 189 25.44 4.72 0.41
C MET A 189 25.90 5.01 -1.02
N LYS A 190 25.48 6.14 -1.62
CA LYS A 190 25.75 6.50 -3.02
C LYS A 190 25.31 5.43 -4.03
N VAL A 191 24.35 4.59 -3.64
CA VAL A 191 23.77 3.51 -4.45
C VAL A 191 22.28 3.69 -4.46
N ASP A 192 21.63 3.42 -5.60
CA ASP A 192 20.16 3.45 -5.65
C ASP A 192 19.57 2.18 -5.01
N PRO A 193 18.98 2.28 -3.80
CA PRO A 193 18.43 1.12 -3.10
C PRO A 193 17.20 0.55 -3.82
N LEU A 194 16.57 1.29 -4.74
CA LEU A 194 15.43 0.84 -5.53
C LEU A 194 15.81 0.34 -6.92
N SER A 195 17.10 0.18 -7.23
CA SER A 195 17.53 -0.49 -8.46
C SER A 195 17.07 -1.96 -8.48
N VAL A 196 16.86 -2.52 -9.67
CA VAL A 196 16.36 -3.90 -9.85
C VAL A 196 17.21 -4.92 -9.10
N GLN A 197 18.54 -4.77 -9.16
CA GLN A 197 19.46 -5.65 -8.46
C GLN A 197 19.29 -5.54 -6.94
N ARG A 198 19.27 -4.33 -6.38
CA ARG A 198 19.12 -4.10 -4.94
C ARG A 198 17.78 -4.56 -4.39
N ILE A 199 16.71 -4.42 -5.15
CA ILE A 199 15.38 -4.96 -4.80
C ILE A 199 15.44 -6.49 -4.70
N ARG A 200 16.08 -7.18 -5.65
CA ARG A 200 16.24 -8.64 -5.61
C ARG A 200 17.05 -9.10 -4.41
N GLU A 201 18.20 -8.46 -4.16
CA GLU A 201 19.05 -8.74 -2.99
C GLU A 201 18.29 -8.51 -1.68
N ARG A 202 17.55 -7.39 -1.57
CA ARG A 202 16.76 -7.08 -0.39
C ARG A 202 15.63 -8.08 -0.16
N ARG A 203 14.98 -8.52 -1.24
CA ARG A 203 13.94 -9.56 -1.16
C ARG A 203 14.51 -10.85 -0.57
N ALA A 204 15.62 -11.32 -1.10
CA ALA A 204 16.30 -12.53 -0.60
C ALA A 204 16.70 -12.38 0.87
N PHE A 205 17.29 -11.23 1.23
CA PHE A 205 17.64 -10.92 2.62
C PHE A 205 16.43 -10.93 3.56
N VAL A 206 15.30 -10.34 3.17
CA VAL A 206 14.09 -10.30 4.02
C VAL A 206 13.55 -11.71 4.25
N LEU A 207 13.50 -12.53 3.22
CA LEU A 207 13.04 -13.92 3.35
C LEU A 207 13.97 -14.73 4.27
N ASP A 208 15.28 -14.60 4.11
CA ASP A 208 16.27 -15.26 4.96
C ASP A 208 16.19 -14.78 6.42
N PHE A 209 16.16 -13.47 6.63
CA PHE A 209 16.09 -12.85 7.95
C PHE A 209 14.86 -13.30 8.74
N VAL A 210 13.68 -13.28 8.12
CA VAL A 210 12.44 -13.73 8.78
C VAL A 210 12.44 -15.24 8.97
N SER A 211 13.00 -16.00 8.03
CA SER A 211 13.17 -17.46 8.17
C SER A 211 14.04 -17.81 9.37
N ALA A 212 15.18 -17.16 9.52
CA ALA A 212 16.07 -17.37 10.67
C ALA A 212 15.43 -16.99 12.02
N ALA A 213 14.52 -16.01 12.02
CA ALA A 213 13.81 -15.58 13.22
C ALA A 213 12.65 -16.51 13.59
N LEU A 214 11.99 -17.13 12.61
CA LEU A 214 10.73 -17.88 12.81
C LEU A 214 10.90 -19.39 12.74
N PHE A 215 11.66 -19.90 11.77
CA PHE A 215 11.72 -21.34 11.50
C PHE A 215 12.68 -22.07 12.44
N ARG A 216 12.35 -23.31 12.72
CA ARG A 216 13.22 -24.23 13.45
C ARG A 216 14.11 -25.01 12.51
#